data_fa6191a2e920408cf8a187bd8ff1be4a
#
_entry.id   fa6191a2e920408cf8a187bd8ff1be4a
#
_cell.length_a   1.000
_cell.length_b   1.000
_cell.length_c   1.000
_cell.angle_alpha   90.00
_cell.angle_beta   90.00
_cell.angle_gamma   90.00
#
_symmetry.space_group_name_H-M   'P 1'
#
loop_
_entity.id
_entity.type
_entity.pdbx_description
1 polymer ?
#
loop_
_entity_poly.entity_id
_entity_poly.type
_entity_poly.pdbx_seq_one_letter_code
_entity_poly.pdbx_strand_id
1 'polypeptide(L)'
;LMANGYLLNNELTDFSFEPEQNGQAVANRVEGGKRPRSSMAPTIVLKNGAPYLAVGSPGGSRIIGYVAKTLVAHLDWGMDIQQAIDLPNMLNRGSAYELEENTPAAAKAGALERMGYPVQVRDLNSGVQGIVIQPQGLQGGADPRREGKVMGD
;
A
#
# COMPACT_ATOMS: atom_id res chain seq x y z
N LEU A 1 19.50 -8.95 1.19
CA LEU A 1 20.34 -9.51 2.26
C LEU A 1 19.54 -10.50 3.10
N MET A 2 20.20 -11.59 3.52
CA MET A 2 19.61 -12.60 4.41
C MET A 2 20.47 -12.72 5.68
N ALA A 3 19.85 -12.98 6.80
CA ALA A 3 20.51 -13.29 8.06
C ALA A 3 19.76 -14.42 8.76
N ASN A 4 20.47 -15.42 9.24
CA ASN A 4 19.89 -16.57 9.95
C ASN A 4 18.71 -17.26 9.23
N GLY A 5 18.75 -17.30 7.90
CA GLY A 5 17.73 -17.96 7.07
C GLY A 5 16.49 -17.13 6.75
N TYR A 6 16.42 -15.85 7.13
CA TYR A 6 15.32 -14.94 6.76
C TYR A 6 15.82 -13.67 6.07
N LEU A 7 14.93 -13.05 5.30
CA LEU A 7 15.21 -11.79 4.61
C LEU A 7 15.22 -10.63 5.60
N LEU A 8 16.22 -9.76 5.46
CA LEU A 8 16.21 -8.47 6.16
C LEU A 8 15.30 -7.48 5.40
N ASN A 9 14.65 -6.59 6.15
CA ASN A 9 13.92 -5.48 5.56
C ASN A 9 14.88 -4.47 4.91
N ASN A 10 14.33 -3.59 4.09
CA ASN A 10 15.08 -2.51 3.42
C ASN A 10 14.69 -1.11 3.91
N GLU A 11 14.14 -0.99 5.11
CA GLU A 11 13.62 0.27 5.68
C GLU A 11 14.68 1.37 5.72
N LEU A 12 15.96 1.02 5.82
CA LEU A 12 17.05 1.99 5.83
C LEU A 12 17.10 2.85 4.57
N THR A 13 16.61 2.34 3.42
CA THR A 13 16.53 3.08 2.17
C THR A 13 15.41 4.12 2.13
N ASP A 14 14.57 4.19 3.17
CA ASP A 14 13.56 5.23 3.31
C ASP A 14 14.10 6.55 3.86
N PHE A 15 15.37 6.59 4.29
CA PHE A 15 16.06 7.86 4.48
C PHE A 15 16.16 8.66 3.18
N SER A 16 16.21 10.00 3.30
CA SER A 16 16.58 10.85 2.18
C SER A 16 18.04 10.61 1.80
N PHE A 17 18.30 10.36 0.50
CA PHE A 17 19.65 10.25 -0.03
C PHE A 17 20.34 11.61 -0.14
N GLU A 18 19.57 12.71 -0.13
CA GLU A 18 20.08 14.07 -0.09
C GLU A 18 19.97 14.60 1.34
N PRO A 19 21.10 14.92 2.00
CA PRO A 19 21.08 15.42 3.38
C PRO A 19 20.56 16.85 3.51
N GLU A 20 20.65 17.62 2.42
CA GLU A 20 20.26 19.03 2.37
C GLU A 20 19.45 19.33 1.11
N GLN A 21 18.51 20.27 1.22
CA GLN A 21 17.75 20.79 0.09
C GLN A 21 17.62 22.31 0.23
N ASN A 22 18.04 23.07 -0.80
CA ASN A 22 18.06 24.54 -0.78
C ASN A 22 18.83 25.13 0.44
N GLY A 23 19.94 24.50 0.82
CA GLY A 23 20.76 24.92 1.96
C GLY A 23 20.14 24.64 3.34
N GLN A 24 19.06 23.88 3.39
CA GLN A 24 18.43 23.44 4.63
C GLN A 24 18.54 21.94 4.81
N ALA A 25 18.83 21.52 6.04
CA ALA A 25 18.93 20.12 6.37
C ALA A 25 17.57 19.40 6.21
N VAL A 26 17.55 18.30 5.46
CA VAL A 26 16.36 17.47 5.30
C VAL A 26 16.07 16.73 6.60
N ALA A 27 14.84 16.84 7.11
CA ALA A 27 14.45 16.22 8.37
C ALA A 27 14.67 14.70 8.37
N ASN A 28 14.44 14.04 7.24
CA ASN A 28 14.62 12.59 7.05
C ASN A 28 16.02 12.21 6.51
N ARG A 29 17.04 13.06 6.67
CA ARG A 29 18.42 12.73 6.29
C ARG A 29 19.01 11.62 7.17
N VAL A 30 19.97 10.90 6.65
CA VAL A 30 20.77 9.95 7.45
C VAL A 30 21.54 10.70 8.53
N GLU A 31 21.39 10.27 9.77
CA GLU A 31 22.07 10.85 10.94
C GLU A 31 22.11 9.82 12.07
N GLY A 32 23.17 9.82 12.86
CA GLY A 32 23.31 8.90 13.98
C GLY A 32 22.15 9.01 14.98
N GLY A 33 21.61 7.86 15.41
CA GLY A 33 20.51 7.77 16.36
C GLY A 33 19.12 7.99 15.77
N LYS A 34 19.00 8.32 14.48
CA LYS A 34 17.70 8.47 13.80
C LYS A 34 17.18 7.14 13.24
N ARG A 35 15.86 7.08 13.14
CA ARG A 35 15.13 6.11 12.32
C ARG A 35 14.65 6.79 11.05
N PRO A 36 14.61 6.10 9.89
CA PRO A 36 13.99 6.63 8.69
C PRO A 36 12.48 6.83 8.89
N ARG A 37 11.88 7.68 8.08
CA ARG A 37 10.41 7.64 7.96
C ARG A 37 9.99 6.25 7.52
N SER A 38 8.82 5.80 7.95
CA SER A 38 8.23 4.55 7.48
C SER A 38 6.84 4.81 6.91
N SER A 39 6.52 4.15 5.80
CA SER A 39 5.18 4.07 5.24
C SER A 39 4.54 2.70 5.46
N MET A 40 5.19 1.82 6.21
CA MET A 40 4.60 0.54 6.59
C MET A 40 3.28 0.77 7.32
N ALA A 41 2.23 0.11 6.86
CA ALA A 41 0.88 0.23 7.39
C ALA A 41 0.22 -1.13 7.62
N PRO A 42 0.88 -2.04 8.39
CA PRO A 42 0.21 -3.28 8.79
C PRO A 42 -1.00 -2.92 9.66
N THR A 43 -2.17 -3.44 9.31
CA THR A 43 -3.42 -3.03 9.94
C THR A 43 -4.20 -4.25 10.44
N ILE A 44 -4.68 -4.17 11.67
CA ILE A 44 -5.64 -5.13 12.24
C ILE A 44 -6.93 -4.38 12.55
N VAL A 45 -8.02 -4.82 11.95
CA VAL A 45 -9.36 -4.29 12.24
C VAL A 45 -10.01 -5.16 13.30
N LEU A 46 -10.56 -4.52 14.31
CA LEU A 46 -11.37 -5.16 15.34
C LEU A 46 -12.87 -4.90 15.10
N LYS A 47 -13.69 -5.93 15.25
CA LYS A 47 -15.14 -5.82 15.25
C LYS A 47 -15.68 -6.34 16.57
N ASN A 48 -16.37 -5.48 17.34
CA ASN A 48 -16.85 -5.79 18.68
C ASN A 48 -15.74 -6.29 19.64
N GLY A 49 -14.54 -5.71 19.53
CA GLY A 49 -13.39 -6.07 20.35
C GLY A 49 -12.63 -7.32 19.94
N ALA A 50 -13.06 -8.05 18.91
CA ALA A 50 -12.38 -9.23 18.37
C ALA A 50 -11.69 -8.91 17.04
N PRO A 51 -10.55 -9.56 16.72
CA PRO A 51 -9.91 -9.43 15.40
C PRO A 51 -10.87 -9.85 14.28
N TYR A 52 -10.99 -8.99 13.27
CA TYR A 52 -11.86 -9.19 12.11
C TYR A 52 -11.08 -9.29 10.80
N LEU A 53 -10.08 -8.43 10.60
CA LEU A 53 -9.29 -8.38 9.39
C LEU A 53 -7.84 -8.05 9.75
N ALA A 54 -6.89 -8.78 9.17
CA ALA A 54 -5.49 -8.40 9.11
C ALA A 54 -5.11 -8.12 7.66
N VAL A 55 -4.48 -6.96 7.40
CA VAL A 55 -4.11 -6.56 6.04
C VAL A 55 -2.80 -5.77 6.04
N GLY A 56 -2.02 -5.94 4.99
CA GLY A 56 -0.78 -5.22 4.77
C GLY A 56 -0.34 -5.31 3.31
N SER A 57 0.64 -4.48 2.95
CA SER A 57 1.19 -4.45 1.58
C SER A 57 2.66 -4.04 1.61
N PRO A 58 3.52 -4.55 0.72
CA PRO A 58 4.72 -3.85 0.29
C PRO A 58 4.36 -2.70 -0.66
N GLY A 59 5.32 -1.82 -0.98
CA GLY A 59 5.11 -0.77 -1.99
C GLY A 59 5.70 0.59 -1.64
N GLY A 60 6.60 0.66 -0.65
CA GLY A 60 7.24 1.90 -0.23
C GLY A 60 6.22 2.96 0.18
N SER A 61 6.38 4.20 -0.27
CA SER A 61 5.51 5.32 0.10
C SER A 61 4.06 5.21 -0.40
N ARG A 62 3.72 4.20 -1.22
CA ARG A 62 2.36 3.93 -1.70
C ARG A 62 1.59 2.95 -0.82
N ILE A 63 2.24 2.28 0.12
CA ILE A 63 1.63 1.26 1.00
C ILE A 63 0.36 1.78 1.67
N ILE A 64 0.41 3.00 2.20
CA ILE A 64 -0.73 3.62 2.91
C ILE A 64 -1.96 3.69 1.99
N GLY A 65 -1.77 4.13 0.73
CA GLY A 65 -2.86 4.21 -0.24
C GLY A 65 -3.41 2.84 -0.64
N TYR A 66 -2.56 1.84 -0.80
CA TYR A 66 -2.99 0.48 -1.14
C TYR A 66 -3.81 -0.15 -0.02
N VAL A 67 -3.34 -0.03 1.22
CA VAL A 67 -4.07 -0.54 2.39
C VAL A 67 -5.38 0.22 2.59
N ALA A 68 -5.36 1.56 2.50
CA ALA A 68 -6.56 2.37 2.66
C ALA A 68 -7.64 2.04 1.61
N LYS A 69 -7.25 1.90 0.32
CA LYS A 69 -8.17 1.47 -0.76
C LYS A 69 -8.85 0.14 -0.41
N THR A 70 -8.06 -0.84 0.02
CA THR A 70 -8.56 -2.17 0.34
C THR A 70 -9.51 -2.15 1.54
N LEU A 71 -9.17 -1.38 2.58
CA LEU A 71 -10.04 -1.20 3.75
C LEU A 71 -11.38 -0.59 3.39
N VAL A 72 -11.39 0.52 2.64
CA VAL A 72 -12.63 1.18 2.18
C VAL A 72 -13.46 0.23 1.31
N ALA A 73 -12.83 -0.46 0.36
CA ALA A 73 -13.53 -1.38 -0.51
C ALA A 73 -14.19 -2.55 0.24
N HIS A 74 -13.48 -3.09 1.23
CA HIS A 74 -13.99 -4.21 2.01
C HIS A 74 -15.02 -3.76 3.07
N LEU A 75 -14.71 -2.71 3.85
CA LEU A 75 -15.52 -2.31 5.00
C LEU A 75 -16.74 -1.46 4.63
N ASP A 76 -16.57 -0.53 3.68
CA ASP A 76 -17.62 0.44 3.32
C ASP A 76 -18.41 0.02 2.09
N TRP A 77 -17.75 -0.58 1.08
CA TRP A 77 -18.43 -1.00 -0.16
C TRP A 77 -18.88 -2.46 -0.14
N GLY A 78 -18.52 -3.22 0.91
CA GLY A 78 -18.97 -4.61 1.10
C GLY A 78 -18.37 -5.63 0.15
N MET A 79 -17.25 -5.31 -0.49
CA MET A 79 -16.54 -6.25 -1.37
C MET A 79 -15.89 -7.35 -0.54
N ASP A 80 -15.80 -8.57 -1.07
CA ASP A 80 -14.94 -9.57 -0.46
C ASP A 80 -13.46 -9.14 -0.53
N ILE A 81 -12.60 -9.74 0.29
CA ILE A 81 -11.23 -9.28 0.44
C ILE A 81 -10.42 -9.42 -0.86
N GLN A 82 -10.64 -10.46 -1.66
CA GLN A 82 -9.96 -10.61 -2.95
C GLN A 82 -10.42 -9.55 -3.94
N GLN A 83 -11.73 -9.31 -4.05
CA GLN A 83 -12.29 -8.26 -4.90
C GLN A 83 -11.77 -6.87 -4.51
N ALA A 84 -11.67 -6.58 -3.22
CA ALA A 84 -11.14 -5.32 -2.71
C ALA A 84 -9.65 -5.14 -3.06
N ILE A 85 -8.87 -6.20 -3.03
CA ILE A 85 -7.46 -6.22 -3.42
C ILE A 85 -7.31 -6.02 -4.93
N ASP A 86 -8.13 -6.68 -5.74
CA ASP A 86 -8.08 -6.65 -7.21
C ASP A 86 -8.44 -5.29 -7.82
N LEU A 87 -9.12 -4.43 -7.06
CA LEU A 87 -9.45 -3.09 -7.55
C LEU A 87 -8.21 -2.34 -8.04
N PRO A 88 -8.31 -1.63 -9.17
CA PRO A 88 -7.25 -0.79 -9.67
C PRO A 88 -6.75 0.22 -8.63
N ASN A 89 -5.45 0.42 -8.61
CA ASN A 89 -4.85 1.41 -7.71
C ASN A 89 -5.00 2.82 -8.28
N MET A 90 -5.40 3.75 -7.42
CA MET A 90 -5.45 5.17 -7.68
C MET A 90 -5.12 5.91 -6.41
N LEU A 91 -4.09 6.74 -6.42
CA LEU A 91 -3.65 7.44 -5.21
C LEU A 91 -2.98 8.77 -5.52
N ASN A 92 -2.90 9.64 -4.51
CA ASN A 92 -2.14 10.88 -4.56
C ASN A 92 -1.28 10.99 -3.30
N ARG A 93 -0.01 11.32 -3.48
CA ARG A 93 0.97 11.47 -2.40
C ARG A 93 1.40 12.94 -2.20
N GLY A 94 0.52 13.88 -2.54
CA GLY A 94 0.75 15.32 -2.38
C GLY A 94 1.27 16.04 -3.63
N SER A 95 1.35 15.34 -4.77
CA SER A 95 1.76 15.95 -6.06
C SER A 95 0.76 15.63 -7.17
N ALA A 96 0.99 14.58 -7.94
CA ALA A 96 0.10 14.11 -8.99
C ALA A 96 -0.76 12.95 -8.52
N TYR A 97 -1.94 12.78 -9.14
CA TYR A 97 -2.66 11.52 -9.07
C TYR A 97 -1.92 10.45 -9.88
N GLU A 98 -1.60 9.36 -9.22
CA GLU A 98 -1.03 8.17 -9.86
C GLU A 98 -2.18 7.20 -10.14
N LEU A 99 -2.34 6.82 -11.40
CA LEU A 99 -3.35 5.87 -11.86
C LEU A 99 -2.67 4.63 -12.41
N GLU A 100 -3.16 3.47 -12.02
CA GLU A 100 -2.62 2.20 -12.48
C GLU A 100 -2.85 2.02 -13.99
N GLU A 101 -1.76 1.84 -14.73
CA GLU A 101 -1.80 1.60 -16.16
C GLU A 101 -2.46 0.26 -16.51
N ASN A 102 -2.93 0.14 -17.72
CA ASN A 102 -3.61 -1.06 -18.24
C ASN A 102 -4.84 -1.49 -17.41
N THR A 103 -5.43 -0.57 -16.66
CA THR A 103 -6.63 -0.79 -15.84
C THR A 103 -7.69 0.29 -16.12
N PRO A 104 -8.95 0.07 -15.68
CA PRO A 104 -9.99 1.10 -15.76
C PRO A 104 -9.65 2.41 -15.02
N ALA A 105 -8.69 2.40 -14.08
CA ALA A 105 -8.24 3.62 -13.42
C ALA A 105 -7.61 4.61 -14.40
N ALA A 106 -6.82 4.13 -15.38
CA ALA A 106 -6.17 4.96 -16.38
C ALA A 106 -7.17 5.82 -17.20
N ALA A 107 -8.36 5.30 -17.45
CA ALA A 107 -9.41 6.02 -18.17
C ALA A 107 -9.92 7.28 -17.43
N LYS A 108 -9.64 7.42 -16.14
CA LYS A 108 -10.02 8.59 -15.33
C LYS A 108 -9.07 9.77 -15.50
N ALA A 109 -7.92 9.61 -16.17
CA ALA A 109 -6.89 10.63 -16.31
C ALA A 109 -7.45 11.97 -16.83
N GLY A 110 -8.09 11.96 -17.99
CA GLY A 110 -8.63 13.18 -18.58
C GLY A 110 -9.72 13.85 -17.74
N ALA A 111 -10.46 13.11 -16.91
CA ALA A 111 -11.44 13.71 -16.01
C ALA A 111 -10.75 14.45 -14.86
N LEU A 112 -9.71 13.87 -14.27
CA LEU A 112 -8.93 14.49 -13.22
C LEU A 112 -8.14 15.71 -13.71
N GLU A 113 -7.58 15.64 -14.92
CA GLU A 113 -6.88 16.77 -15.54
C GLU A 113 -7.82 17.95 -15.79
N ARG A 114 -9.05 17.72 -16.25
CA ARG A 114 -10.05 18.78 -16.38
C ARG A 114 -10.47 19.42 -15.06
N MET A 115 -10.30 18.70 -13.96
CA MET A 115 -10.49 19.23 -12.59
C MET A 115 -9.26 20.00 -12.08
N GLY A 116 -8.20 20.09 -12.88
CA GLY A 116 -6.97 20.82 -12.53
C GLY A 116 -5.92 19.99 -11.77
N TYR A 117 -6.07 18.67 -11.70
CA TYR A 117 -5.10 17.81 -11.03
C TYR A 117 -4.06 17.28 -12.02
N PRO A 118 -2.76 17.37 -11.69
CA PRO A 118 -1.73 16.65 -12.42
C PRO A 118 -1.97 15.13 -12.33
N VAL A 119 -1.80 14.41 -13.43
CA VAL A 119 -2.02 12.96 -13.49
C VAL A 119 -0.79 12.25 -14.05
N GLN A 120 -0.49 11.09 -13.52
CA GLN A 120 0.52 10.17 -14.03
C GLN A 120 -0.07 8.75 -14.12
N VAL A 121 -0.17 8.23 -15.33
CA VAL A 121 -0.50 6.82 -15.55
C VAL A 121 0.79 6.02 -15.52
N ARG A 122 0.85 4.99 -14.67
CA ARG A 122 2.08 4.22 -14.46
C ARG A 122 1.81 2.85 -13.87
N ASP A 123 2.81 1.99 -13.89
CA ASP A 123 2.78 0.74 -13.14
C ASP A 123 2.69 1.02 -11.63
N LEU A 124 1.65 0.49 -10.99
CA LEU A 124 1.41 0.56 -9.54
C LEU A 124 1.40 -0.85 -8.96
N ASN A 125 2.58 -1.38 -8.79
CA ASN A 125 2.84 -2.75 -8.35
C ASN A 125 2.63 -2.90 -6.82
N SER A 126 1.36 -2.95 -6.38
CA SER A 126 0.99 -3.29 -5.00
C SER A 126 1.23 -4.78 -4.71
N GLY A 127 1.14 -5.17 -3.47
CA GLY A 127 1.28 -6.57 -3.04
C GLY A 127 0.46 -6.81 -1.78
N VAL A 128 -0.82 -6.37 -1.81
CA VAL A 128 -1.70 -6.45 -0.66
C VAL A 128 -1.98 -7.92 -0.32
N GLN A 129 -1.85 -8.23 0.96
CA GLN A 129 -2.28 -9.51 1.54
C GLN A 129 -3.31 -9.22 2.62
N GLY A 130 -4.42 -9.95 2.63
CA GLY A 130 -5.47 -9.77 3.61
C GLY A 130 -6.06 -11.10 4.09
N ILE A 131 -6.40 -11.15 5.38
CA ILE A 131 -7.10 -12.30 5.97
C ILE A 131 -8.28 -11.77 6.77
N VAL A 132 -9.49 -12.15 6.35
CA VAL A 132 -10.73 -11.88 7.09
C VAL A 132 -11.03 -13.07 7.99
N ILE A 133 -11.33 -12.80 9.25
CA ILE A 133 -11.68 -13.79 10.25
C ILE A 133 -13.22 -13.85 10.31
N GLN A 134 -13.77 -14.99 9.95
CA GLN A 134 -15.22 -15.23 9.90
C GLN A 134 -15.60 -16.36 10.86
N PRO A 135 -16.86 -16.46 11.28
CA PRO A 135 -17.32 -17.58 12.14
C PRO A 135 -17.08 -18.96 11.53
N GLN A 136 -17.06 -19.05 10.20
CA GLN A 136 -16.88 -20.30 9.46
C GLN A 136 -15.43 -20.63 9.13
N GLY A 137 -14.47 -19.73 9.44
CA GLY A 137 -13.06 -19.90 9.12
C GLY A 137 -12.40 -18.61 8.65
N LEU A 138 -11.32 -18.78 7.90
CA LEU A 138 -10.54 -17.66 7.39
C LEU A 138 -10.79 -17.48 5.88
N GLN A 139 -10.93 -16.23 5.44
CA GLN A 139 -10.94 -15.87 4.03
C GLN A 139 -9.68 -15.07 3.71
N GLY A 140 -8.83 -15.61 2.84
CA GLY A 140 -7.62 -14.93 2.38
C GLY A 140 -7.82 -14.20 1.07
N GLY A 141 -7.04 -13.14 0.86
CA GLY A 141 -6.88 -12.44 -0.41
C GLY A 141 -5.41 -12.14 -0.66
N ALA A 142 -4.96 -12.31 -1.91
CA ALA A 142 -3.59 -12.04 -2.34
C ALA A 142 -3.59 -11.19 -3.61
N ASP A 143 -2.69 -10.20 -3.65
CA ASP A 143 -2.57 -9.27 -4.76
C ASP A 143 -1.95 -9.96 -5.99
N PRO A 144 -2.67 -10.00 -7.14
CA PRO A 144 -2.17 -10.63 -8.35
C PRO A 144 -1.02 -9.87 -9.03
N ARG A 145 -0.70 -8.64 -8.56
CA ARG A 145 0.40 -7.83 -9.11
C ARG A 145 1.78 -8.32 -8.67
N ARG A 146 1.82 -9.21 -7.67
CA ARG A 146 3.04 -9.87 -7.16
C ARG A 146 2.79 -11.35 -6.90
N GLU A 147 3.86 -12.07 -6.56
CA GLU A 147 3.82 -13.51 -6.22
C GLU A 147 3.15 -13.74 -4.85
N GLY A 148 1.90 -13.39 -4.71
CA GLY A 148 1.10 -13.71 -3.55
C GLY A 148 0.20 -14.91 -3.85
N LYS A 149 -0.02 -15.77 -2.86
CA LYS A 149 -0.94 -16.89 -3.00
C LYS A 149 -1.67 -17.15 -1.69
N VAL A 150 -2.99 -17.30 -1.79
CA VAL A 150 -3.80 -17.81 -0.70
C VAL A 150 -3.79 -19.33 -0.78
N MET A 151 -3.52 -19.98 0.34
CA MET A 151 -3.61 -21.43 0.48
C MET A 151 -4.39 -21.74 1.76
N GLY A 152 -5.26 -22.73 1.69
CA GLY A 152 -6.05 -23.24 2.80
C GLY A 152 -6.35 -24.71 2.59
N ASP A 153 -6.76 -25.37 3.65
CA ASP A 153 -7.25 -26.75 3.71
C ASP A 153 -8.78 -26.78 3.68
#